data_61f0f64401f2187599f4c1f1af0261b8
#
_entry.id   61f0f64401f2187599f4c1f1af0261b8
#
_cell.length_a   1.000
_cell.length_b   1.000
_cell.length_c   1.000
_cell.angle_alpha   90.00
_cell.angle_beta   90.00
_cell.angle_gamma   90.00
#
_symmetry.space_group_name_H-M   'P 1'
#
loop_
_entity.id
_entity.type
_entity.pdbx_description
1 polymer ?
#
loop_
_entity_poly.entity_id
_entity_poly.type
_entity_poly.pdbx_seq_one_letter_code
_entity_poly.pdbx_strand_id
1 'polypeptide(L)'
;MEYRKNDIVTLEIVDCGTDGEGIGKADGFTVFVKDAVIGDTIMAKIMKAKKNYGYGRLMEILKPSPYRVEPVCLSARQCGGCQLQAVSYEEQKVFKEKKLRGHLERIGGFTEFPMEPLIGMDDPYHYRNKAQFPVGRNKEGRIVTGFYAGRTHAIIENRDCALGIPQNKDVLDRVIAHMEKYNIAPYDEATGKGLVRHIFVRYGFFTGELMVCLIINGQDLPHQRELVEKLCEIPGMTSISLNMNKKRSNVILGDKVKTIWGEDYITDKIGDISYEISPLSFFQVNPKQTWKLYSKALEYADLHGEETVWDLYCGIGTISLFLAQKAKFVRGVEIVPAAIEDAKRNAQINHIENVEFFVGKAEEVLPREYEKNGVYADVIVVDPPRKGCDAMLLKTILKMQPKRVVYVSCDSATLARDLRFLCDNGYELKKVCGVDQFPQTVHVETVCLLSKKCPV
;
A
#
# COMPACT_ATOMS: atom_id res chain seq x y z
N MET A 1 13.01 -36.18 16.04
CA MET A 1 11.91 -36.85 15.27
C MET A 1 11.77 -36.15 13.90
N GLU A 2 11.43 -36.89 12.86
CA GLU A 2 11.18 -36.31 11.53
C GLU A 2 9.68 -36.16 11.39
N TYR A 3 9.19 -34.88 11.47
CA TYR A 3 7.77 -34.59 11.31
C TYR A 3 7.36 -34.72 9.85
N ARG A 4 6.14 -35.24 9.61
CA ARG A 4 5.56 -35.49 8.29
C ARG A 4 4.25 -34.72 8.09
N LYS A 5 3.81 -34.62 6.85
CA LYS A 5 2.50 -34.09 6.52
C LYS A 5 1.40 -34.86 7.25
N ASN A 6 0.46 -34.14 7.82
CA ASN A 6 -0.68 -34.58 8.64
C ASN A 6 -0.37 -34.89 10.10
N ASP A 7 0.88 -34.83 10.56
CA ASP A 7 1.17 -34.94 11.98
C ASP A 7 0.51 -33.79 12.75
N ILE A 8 0.08 -34.10 13.97
CA ILE A 8 -0.50 -33.11 14.89
C ILE A 8 0.53 -32.82 15.96
N VAL A 9 0.78 -31.54 16.21
CA VAL A 9 1.76 -31.07 17.19
C VAL A 9 1.14 -30.02 18.09
N THR A 10 1.54 -30.04 19.36
CA THR A 10 1.24 -28.94 20.30
C THR A 10 2.41 -27.96 20.28
N LEU A 11 2.13 -26.68 20.16
CA LEU A 11 3.11 -25.61 20.01
C LEU A 11 2.81 -24.48 20.98
N GLU A 12 3.82 -23.95 21.63
CA GLU A 12 3.82 -22.61 22.18
C GLU A 12 4.35 -21.65 21.12
N ILE A 13 3.61 -20.58 20.84
CA ILE A 13 3.98 -19.58 19.84
C ILE A 13 4.86 -18.51 20.49
N VAL A 14 6.13 -18.52 20.13
CA VAL A 14 7.17 -17.69 20.76
C VAL A 14 7.64 -16.52 19.92
N ASP A 15 7.31 -16.52 18.60
CA ASP A 15 7.71 -15.44 17.70
C ASP A 15 6.70 -15.31 16.56
N CYS A 16 6.87 -14.28 15.73
CA CYS A 16 6.05 -14.03 14.56
C CYS A 16 6.94 -13.88 13.31
N GLY A 17 6.54 -14.55 12.24
CA GLY A 17 7.19 -14.44 10.93
C GLY A 17 6.90 -13.11 10.24
N THR A 18 7.69 -12.78 9.23
CA THR A 18 7.54 -11.54 8.45
C THR A 18 6.20 -11.42 7.72
N ASP A 19 5.54 -12.54 7.46
CA ASP A 19 4.21 -12.61 6.82
C ASP A 19 3.07 -12.74 7.85
N GLY A 20 3.36 -12.61 9.16
CA GLY A 20 2.37 -12.62 10.23
C GLY A 20 2.02 -14.02 10.75
N GLU A 21 2.72 -15.08 10.33
CA GLU A 21 2.52 -16.41 10.91
C GLU A 21 3.16 -16.49 12.30
N GLY A 22 2.45 -17.10 13.24
CA GLY A 22 3.05 -17.48 14.53
C GLY A 22 4.12 -18.55 14.34
N ILE A 23 5.23 -18.44 15.08
CA ILE A 23 6.34 -19.38 15.04
C ILE A 23 6.41 -20.12 16.39
N GLY A 24 6.31 -21.45 16.34
CA GLY A 24 6.55 -22.34 17.48
C GLY A 24 7.55 -23.44 17.14
N LYS A 25 7.99 -24.18 18.17
CA LYS A 25 8.89 -25.32 18.00
C LYS A 25 8.32 -26.57 18.65
N ALA A 26 8.33 -27.68 17.91
CA ALA A 26 8.06 -29.00 18.42
C ALA A 26 9.37 -29.82 18.37
N ASP A 27 9.92 -30.23 19.51
CA ASP A 27 11.19 -30.98 19.62
C ASP A 27 12.33 -30.35 18.76
N GLY A 28 12.41 -29.01 18.74
CA GLY A 28 13.40 -28.28 17.96
C GLY A 28 13.02 -28.03 16.49
N PHE A 29 11.97 -28.66 15.99
CA PHE A 29 11.46 -28.43 14.63
C PHE A 29 10.59 -27.18 14.59
N THR A 30 10.95 -26.19 13.76
CA THR A 30 10.24 -24.92 13.64
C THR A 30 8.97 -25.05 12.79
N VAL A 31 7.84 -24.56 13.30
CA VAL A 31 6.56 -24.60 12.60
C VAL A 31 5.97 -23.19 12.48
N PHE A 32 5.65 -22.78 11.25
CA PHE A 32 4.97 -21.54 10.95
C PHE A 32 3.47 -21.81 10.85
N VAL A 33 2.66 -21.11 11.64
CA VAL A 33 1.22 -21.35 11.73
C VAL A 33 0.45 -20.05 11.50
N LYS A 34 -0.33 -19.99 10.41
CA LYS A 34 -1.19 -18.85 10.12
C LYS A 34 -2.26 -18.71 11.21
N ASP A 35 -2.64 -17.48 11.54
CA ASP A 35 -3.64 -17.11 12.55
C ASP A 35 -3.27 -17.50 14.00
N ALA A 36 -2.03 -17.91 14.25
CA ALA A 36 -1.50 -18.12 15.60
C ALA A 36 -0.79 -16.85 16.10
N VAL A 37 -1.05 -16.48 17.36
CA VAL A 37 -0.55 -15.23 17.99
C VAL A 37 0.55 -15.58 18.99
N ILE A 38 1.56 -14.72 19.12
CA ILE A 38 2.63 -14.87 20.13
C ILE A 38 2.00 -15.03 21.53
N GLY A 39 2.42 -16.05 22.25
CA GLY A 39 1.89 -16.42 23.57
C GLY A 39 0.71 -17.40 23.55
N ASP A 40 0.19 -17.78 22.36
CA ASP A 40 -0.76 -18.88 22.28
C ASP A 40 -0.09 -20.23 22.55
N THR A 41 -0.82 -21.14 23.20
CA THR A 41 -0.56 -22.57 23.11
C THR A 41 -1.60 -23.19 22.21
N ILE A 42 -1.16 -23.84 21.14
CA ILE A 42 -2.05 -24.34 20.07
C ILE A 42 -1.83 -25.79 19.73
N MET A 43 -2.85 -26.41 19.16
CA MET A 43 -2.72 -27.65 18.40
C MET A 43 -2.71 -27.32 16.89
N ALA A 44 -1.66 -27.75 16.18
CA ALA A 44 -1.49 -27.50 14.78
C ALA A 44 -1.27 -28.80 13.99
N LYS A 45 -1.83 -28.86 12.77
CA LYS A 45 -1.62 -29.95 11.83
C LYS A 45 -0.57 -29.55 10.81
N ILE A 46 0.49 -30.35 10.65
CA ILE A 46 1.55 -30.12 9.68
C ILE A 46 0.98 -30.28 8.26
N MET A 47 0.99 -29.21 7.49
CA MET A 47 0.52 -29.20 6.09
C MET A 47 1.65 -29.48 5.10
N LYS A 48 2.88 -29.03 5.44
CA LYS A 48 4.08 -29.22 4.64
C LYS A 48 5.30 -29.26 5.56
N ALA A 49 6.09 -30.30 5.50
CA ALA A 49 7.37 -30.43 6.17
C ALA A 49 8.52 -30.21 5.19
N LYS A 50 9.54 -29.50 5.64
CA LYS A 50 10.87 -29.35 5.04
C LYS A 50 11.90 -29.94 5.99
N LYS A 51 13.19 -29.97 5.61
CA LYS A 51 14.25 -30.58 6.43
C LYS A 51 14.32 -30.00 7.86
N ASN A 52 14.22 -28.68 8.02
CA ASN A 52 14.45 -27.98 9.30
C ASN A 52 13.22 -27.21 9.79
N TYR A 53 12.13 -27.12 9.02
CA TYR A 53 10.93 -26.38 9.36
C TYR A 53 9.70 -26.88 8.61
N GLY A 54 8.52 -26.50 9.09
CA GLY A 54 7.26 -26.82 8.43
C GLY A 54 6.24 -25.70 8.49
N TYR A 55 5.14 -25.90 7.77
CA TYR A 55 3.95 -25.04 7.83
C TYR A 55 2.81 -25.82 8.44
N GLY A 56 2.19 -25.26 9.48
CA GLY A 56 1.06 -25.83 10.19
C GLY A 56 -0.24 -25.11 9.91
N ARG A 57 -1.34 -25.82 10.01
CA ARG A 57 -2.70 -25.27 10.07
C ARG A 57 -3.14 -25.26 11.53
N LEU A 58 -3.59 -24.10 12.02
CA LEU A 58 -4.20 -23.97 13.32
C LEU A 58 -5.46 -24.84 13.40
N MET A 59 -5.49 -25.80 14.33
CA MET A 59 -6.64 -26.67 14.59
C MET A 59 -7.43 -26.19 15.79
N GLU A 60 -6.72 -25.92 16.90
CA GLU A 60 -7.34 -25.52 18.16
C GLU A 60 -6.39 -24.60 18.95
N ILE A 61 -6.95 -23.65 19.69
CA ILE A 61 -6.23 -22.82 20.65
C ILE A 61 -6.49 -23.40 22.03
N LEU A 62 -5.47 -24.04 22.61
CA LEU A 62 -5.54 -24.68 23.92
C LEU A 62 -5.47 -23.65 25.05
N LYS A 63 -4.63 -22.64 24.87
CA LYS A 63 -4.50 -21.50 25.79
C LYS A 63 -4.30 -20.23 24.95
N PRO A 64 -5.24 -19.28 24.97
CA PRO A 64 -5.11 -18.06 24.21
C PRO A 64 -4.04 -17.14 24.80
N SER A 65 -3.34 -16.43 23.92
CA SER A 65 -2.43 -15.33 24.26
C SER A 65 -3.18 -14.16 24.89
N PRO A 66 -2.58 -13.39 25.81
CA PRO A 66 -3.14 -12.14 26.30
C PRO A 66 -3.23 -11.06 25.20
N TYR A 67 -2.51 -11.23 24.09
CA TYR A 67 -2.54 -10.30 22.93
C TYR A 67 -3.55 -10.72 21.86
N ARG A 68 -4.22 -11.85 22.04
CA ARG A 68 -5.23 -12.32 21.10
C ARG A 68 -6.53 -11.56 21.29
N VAL A 69 -7.09 -11.14 20.14
CA VAL A 69 -8.42 -10.53 20.06
C VAL A 69 -9.27 -11.25 19.03
N GLU A 70 -10.58 -11.11 19.15
CA GLU A 70 -11.49 -11.62 18.13
C GLU A 70 -11.47 -10.71 16.90
N PRO A 71 -11.20 -11.24 15.69
CA PRO A 71 -11.22 -10.44 14.47
C PRO A 71 -12.58 -9.78 14.21
N VAL A 72 -12.59 -8.49 13.92
CA VAL A 72 -13.81 -7.74 13.56
C VAL A 72 -14.40 -8.25 12.24
N CYS A 73 -13.55 -8.63 11.29
CA CYS A 73 -13.97 -9.13 9.99
C CYS A 73 -14.24 -10.65 10.02
N LEU A 74 -15.45 -11.08 9.74
CA LEU A 74 -15.83 -12.51 9.69
C LEU A 74 -15.04 -13.31 8.65
N SER A 75 -14.52 -12.65 7.62
CA SER A 75 -13.70 -13.27 6.55
C SER A 75 -12.20 -13.24 6.83
N ALA A 76 -11.73 -12.73 7.98
CA ALA A 76 -10.32 -12.47 8.25
C ALA A 76 -9.42 -13.69 8.04
N ARG A 77 -9.85 -14.90 8.46
CA ARG A 77 -9.08 -16.14 8.31
C ARG A 77 -8.97 -16.64 6.86
N GLN A 78 -9.93 -16.29 6.01
CA GLN A 78 -10.03 -16.77 4.63
C GLN A 78 -9.48 -15.75 3.63
N CYS A 79 -9.76 -14.47 3.86
CA CYS A 79 -9.32 -13.35 3.04
C CYS A 79 -7.79 -13.18 3.10
N GLY A 80 -7.17 -12.87 1.95
CA GLY A 80 -5.74 -12.57 1.86
C GLY A 80 -5.35 -11.15 2.26
N GLY A 81 -6.32 -10.28 2.59
CA GLY A 81 -6.08 -8.85 2.80
C GLY A 81 -5.43 -8.49 4.13
N CYS A 82 -5.79 -9.22 5.20
CA CYS A 82 -5.32 -8.95 6.57
C CYS A 82 -4.57 -10.15 7.13
N GLN A 83 -3.49 -9.90 7.86
CA GLN A 83 -2.69 -10.95 8.50
C GLN A 83 -2.75 -10.88 10.03
N LEU A 84 -3.07 -9.72 10.61
CA LEU A 84 -2.90 -9.45 12.03
C LEU A 84 -4.21 -9.15 12.80
N GLN A 85 -5.39 -9.38 12.21
CA GLN A 85 -6.67 -9.05 12.87
C GLN A 85 -6.93 -9.83 14.18
N ALA A 86 -6.26 -10.97 14.39
CA ALA A 86 -6.35 -11.72 15.63
C ALA A 86 -5.38 -11.21 16.71
N VAL A 87 -4.59 -10.17 16.43
CA VAL A 87 -3.59 -9.58 17.31
C VAL A 87 -4.08 -8.21 17.77
N SER A 88 -3.97 -7.89 19.06
CA SER A 88 -4.29 -6.56 19.58
C SER A 88 -3.49 -5.48 18.86
N TYR A 89 -4.08 -4.31 18.66
CA TYR A 89 -3.44 -3.27 17.87
C TYR A 89 -2.10 -2.80 18.46
N GLU A 90 -2.00 -2.75 19.78
CA GLU A 90 -0.74 -2.41 20.46
C GLU A 90 0.37 -3.43 20.11
N GLU A 91 0.04 -4.72 20.12
CA GLU A 91 1.02 -5.76 19.77
C GLU A 91 1.36 -5.77 18.27
N GLN A 92 0.42 -5.36 17.39
CA GLN A 92 0.72 -5.13 15.97
C GLN A 92 1.80 -4.05 15.78
N LYS A 93 1.77 -2.98 16.60
CA LYS A 93 2.80 -1.92 16.55
C LYS A 93 4.16 -2.46 16.99
N VAL A 94 4.20 -3.23 18.08
CA VAL A 94 5.43 -3.90 18.55
C VAL A 94 6.00 -4.83 17.48
N PHE A 95 5.16 -5.64 16.85
CA PHE A 95 5.56 -6.51 15.73
C PHE A 95 6.20 -5.71 14.58
N LYS A 96 5.58 -4.59 14.18
CA LYS A 96 6.08 -3.76 13.07
C LYS A 96 7.40 -3.06 13.41
N GLU A 97 7.56 -2.56 14.63
CA GLU A 97 8.83 -2.02 15.12
C GLU A 97 9.93 -3.08 15.13
N LYS A 98 9.66 -4.27 15.67
CA LYS A 98 10.59 -5.42 15.72
C LYS A 98 10.99 -5.84 14.30
N LYS A 99 10.04 -5.90 13.37
CA LYS A 99 10.30 -6.21 11.96
C LYS A 99 11.22 -5.19 11.31
N LEU A 100 10.90 -3.90 11.45
CA LEU A 100 11.72 -2.80 10.90
C LEU A 100 13.14 -2.84 11.47
N ARG A 101 13.28 -2.89 12.79
CA ARG A 101 14.57 -3.00 13.48
C ARG A 101 15.36 -4.21 12.99
N GLY A 102 14.73 -5.38 12.95
CA GLY A 102 15.38 -6.62 12.53
C GLY A 102 15.87 -6.61 11.07
N HIS A 103 15.20 -5.86 10.17
CA HIS A 103 15.70 -5.67 8.80
C HIS A 103 16.91 -4.73 8.78
N LEU A 104 16.87 -3.62 9.51
CA LEU A 104 17.99 -2.69 9.61
C LEU A 104 19.24 -3.37 10.22
N GLU A 105 19.07 -4.18 11.25
CA GLU A 105 20.18 -4.90 11.89
C GLU A 105 20.73 -6.02 10.98
N ARG A 106 19.86 -6.91 10.50
CA ARG A 106 20.31 -8.16 9.82
C ARG A 106 20.66 -7.96 8.36
N ILE A 107 19.95 -7.09 7.65
CA ILE A 107 20.18 -6.81 6.21
C ILE A 107 21.07 -5.60 6.06
N GLY A 108 20.76 -4.51 6.79
CA GLY A 108 21.52 -3.27 6.75
C GLY A 108 22.83 -3.31 7.56
N GLY A 109 23.00 -4.27 8.49
CA GLY A 109 24.18 -4.35 9.33
C GLY A 109 24.35 -3.15 10.28
N PHE A 110 23.26 -2.45 10.61
CA PHE A 110 23.27 -1.34 11.56
C PHE A 110 23.18 -1.88 12.99
N THR A 111 24.16 -1.59 13.82
CA THR A 111 24.20 -2.01 15.22
C THR A 111 23.57 -0.98 16.16
N GLU A 112 23.75 0.30 15.83
CA GLU A 112 23.20 1.45 16.57
C GLU A 112 22.61 2.45 15.57
N PHE A 113 21.37 2.82 15.79
CA PHE A 113 20.69 3.85 14.99
C PHE A 113 19.51 4.44 15.77
N PRO A 114 19.27 5.77 15.65
CA PRO A 114 18.17 6.44 16.30
C PRO A 114 16.84 6.01 15.67
N MET A 115 16.04 5.23 16.40
CA MET A 115 14.72 4.80 15.98
C MET A 115 13.66 5.43 16.88
N GLU A 116 12.80 6.26 16.27
CA GLU A 116 11.67 6.88 16.94
C GLU A 116 10.53 5.86 17.13
N PRO A 117 9.63 6.05 18.12
CA PRO A 117 8.44 5.21 18.27
C PRO A 117 7.59 5.18 17.00
N LEU A 118 7.02 4.02 16.70
CA LEU A 118 6.15 3.84 15.55
C LEU A 118 4.88 4.70 15.66
N ILE A 119 4.57 5.44 14.61
CA ILE A 119 3.36 6.26 14.53
C ILE A 119 2.17 5.35 14.19
N GLY A 120 1.35 5.08 15.19
CA GLY A 120 0.12 4.31 15.04
C GLY A 120 -1.09 5.13 14.63
N MET A 121 -2.23 4.45 14.53
CA MET A 121 -3.54 4.99 14.20
C MET A 121 -4.47 4.89 15.42
N ASP A 122 -5.31 5.88 15.66
CA ASP A 122 -6.23 5.88 16.81
C ASP A 122 -7.37 4.88 16.59
N ASP A 123 -7.93 4.83 15.37
CA ASP A 123 -8.90 3.84 14.93
C ASP A 123 -8.34 3.05 13.73
N PRO A 124 -7.90 1.80 13.92
CA PRO A 124 -7.23 1.01 12.89
C PRO A 124 -8.17 0.31 11.91
N TYR A 125 -9.40 0.79 11.77
CA TYR A 125 -10.43 0.29 10.86
C TYR A 125 -10.96 1.40 9.94
N HIS A 126 -11.72 1.02 8.90
CA HIS A 126 -12.40 1.92 7.96
C HIS A 126 -11.53 3.04 7.37
N TYR A 127 -10.23 2.80 7.23
CA TYR A 127 -9.26 3.78 6.78
C TYR A 127 -8.97 3.76 5.28
N ARG A 128 -9.33 2.67 4.59
CA ARG A 128 -9.00 2.52 3.16
C ARG A 128 -9.95 3.32 2.30
N ASN A 129 -9.40 4.33 1.63
CA ASN A 129 -10.13 5.16 0.68
C ASN A 129 -10.30 4.51 -0.71
N LYS A 130 -9.68 3.36 -0.95
CA LYS A 130 -9.72 2.65 -2.24
C LYS A 130 -9.84 1.15 -2.04
N ALA A 131 -10.73 0.53 -2.81
CA ALA A 131 -10.85 -0.91 -2.90
C ALA A 131 -11.10 -1.35 -4.35
N GLN A 132 -10.62 -2.55 -4.69
CA GLN A 132 -10.81 -3.18 -6.00
C GLN A 132 -11.37 -4.58 -5.73
N PHE A 133 -12.65 -4.75 -6.04
CA PHE A 133 -13.37 -5.98 -5.75
C PHE A 133 -13.48 -6.83 -7.01
N PRO A 134 -12.84 -8.01 -7.07
CA PRO A 134 -13.07 -8.96 -8.16
C PRO A 134 -14.53 -9.41 -8.16
N VAL A 135 -15.08 -9.64 -9.35
CA VAL A 135 -16.42 -10.18 -9.55
C VAL A 135 -16.29 -11.54 -10.23
N GLY A 136 -16.99 -12.53 -9.70
CA GLY A 136 -16.93 -13.89 -10.22
C GLY A 136 -18.20 -14.69 -9.91
N ARG A 137 -18.11 -16.02 -10.05
CA ARG A 137 -19.17 -16.94 -9.62
C ARG A 137 -18.67 -17.87 -8.53
N ASN A 138 -19.52 -18.14 -7.58
CA ASN A 138 -19.28 -19.20 -6.60
C ASN A 138 -19.61 -20.59 -7.21
N LYS A 139 -19.47 -21.63 -6.40
CA LYS A 139 -19.73 -23.03 -6.83
C LYS A 139 -21.19 -23.28 -7.20
N GLU A 140 -22.10 -22.50 -6.63
CA GLU A 140 -23.55 -22.56 -6.90
C GLU A 140 -23.95 -21.73 -8.13
N GLY A 141 -22.97 -21.08 -8.83
CA GLY A 141 -23.21 -20.28 -10.02
C GLY A 141 -23.70 -18.86 -9.75
N ARG A 142 -23.89 -18.45 -8.47
CA ARG A 142 -24.28 -17.07 -8.10
C ARG A 142 -23.15 -16.09 -8.33
N ILE A 143 -23.48 -14.87 -8.74
CA ILE A 143 -22.51 -13.78 -8.85
C ILE A 143 -22.08 -13.38 -7.43
N VAL A 144 -20.75 -13.35 -7.22
CA VAL A 144 -20.14 -12.98 -5.94
C VAL A 144 -19.05 -11.93 -6.16
N THR A 145 -18.82 -11.12 -5.13
CA THR A 145 -17.73 -10.13 -5.10
C THR A 145 -17.15 -10.06 -3.70
N GLY A 146 -15.89 -9.62 -3.60
CA GLY A 146 -15.16 -9.55 -2.33
C GLY A 146 -13.67 -9.43 -2.56
N PHE A 147 -12.89 -10.30 -1.94
CA PHE A 147 -11.42 -10.31 -2.09
C PHE A 147 -10.91 -11.71 -2.38
N TYR A 148 -9.71 -11.81 -2.94
CA TYR A 148 -9.09 -13.10 -3.16
C TYR A 148 -8.63 -13.74 -1.85
N ALA A 149 -8.81 -15.06 -1.75
CA ALA A 149 -8.15 -15.86 -0.73
C ALA A 149 -6.64 -15.81 -0.90
N GLY A 150 -5.90 -15.88 0.19
CA GLY A 150 -4.45 -15.83 0.16
C GLY A 150 -3.85 -16.86 -0.79
N ARG A 151 -2.97 -16.42 -1.70
CA ARG A 151 -2.23 -17.24 -2.68
C ARG A 151 -3.12 -17.92 -3.73
N THR A 152 -4.37 -17.49 -3.92
CA THR A 152 -5.29 -18.02 -4.94
C THR A 152 -6.13 -16.90 -5.55
N HIS A 153 -6.85 -17.19 -6.65
CA HIS A 153 -7.86 -16.30 -7.23
C HIS A 153 -9.30 -16.72 -6.85
N ALA A 154 -9.46 -17.55 -5.82
CA ALA A 154 -10.78 -17.83 -5.28
C ALA A 154 -11.32 -16.59 -4.54
N ILE A 155 -12.51 -16.14 -4.94
CA ILE A 155 -13.15 -14.98 -4.32
C ILE A 155 -13.80 -15.42 -3.00
N ILE A 156 -13.38 -14.78 -1.93
CA ILE A 156 -14.05 -14.82 -0.63
C ILE A 156 -15.10 -13.70 -0.64
N GLU A 157 -16.37 -14.09 -0.60
CA GLU A 157 -17.48 -13.13 -0.60
C GLU A 157 -17.36 -12.23 0.63
N ASN A 158 -17.20 -10.93 0.40
CA ASN A 158 -17.12 -9.93 1.44
C ASN A 158 -17.50 -8.56 0.85
N ARG A 159 -18.68 -8.08 1.18
CA ARG A 159 -19.19 -6.77 0.77
C ARG A 159 -19.02 -5.71 1.86
N ASP A 160 -18.71 -6.15 3.08
CA ASP A 160 -18.56 -5.31 4.26
C ASP A 160 -17.17 -5.53 4.87
N CYS A 161 -16.16 -4.93 4.24
CA CYS A 161 -14.78 -5.03 4.66
C CYS A 161 -14.49 -4.06 5.82
N ALA A 162 -14.07 -4.57 6.96
CA ALA A 162 -13.76 -3.76 8.15
C ALA A 162 -12.64 -2.71 7.93
N LEU A 163 -11.85 -2.81 6.87
CA LEU A 163 -10.85 -1.78 6.52
C LEU A 163 -11.38 -0.74 5.53
N GLY A 164 -12.45 -1.08 4.78
CA GLY A 164 -13.03 -0.23 3.75
C GLY A 164 -14.05 0.76 4.31
N ILE A 165 -14.48 1.67 3.46
CA ILE A 165 -15.55 2.61 3.76
C ILE A 165 -16.92 1.89 3.77
N PRO A 166 -17.89 2.34 4.58
CA PRO A 166 -19.23 1.74 4.63
C PRO A 166 -19.96 1.74 3.28
N GLN A 167 -19.77 2.78 2.46
CA GLN A 167 -20.37 2.92 1.14
C GLN A 167 -20.02 1.79 0.16
N ASN A 168 -18.92 1.06 0.41
CA ASN A 168 -18.56 -0.08 -0.44
C ASN A 168 -19.72 -1.09 -0.55
N LYS A 169 -20.40 -1.39 0.55
CA LYS A 169 -21.50 -2.35 0.57
C LYS A 169 -22.63 -1.92 -0.37
N ASP A 170 -23.05 -0.66 -0.29
CA ASP A 170 -24.14 -0.12 -1.11
C ASP A 170 -23.78 -0.13 -2.61
N VAL A 171 -22.54 0.24 -2.95
CA VAL A 171 -22.04 0.16 -4.33
C VAL A 171 -22.07 -1.28 -4.84
N LEU A 172 -21.51 -2.22 -4.07
CA LEU A 172 -21.41 -3.63 -4.46
C LEU A 172 -22.79 -4.25 -4.63
N ASP A 173 -23.72 -4.00 -3.69
CA ASP A 173 -25.08 -4.53 -3.74
C ASP A 173 -25.82 -4.04 -4.99
N ARG A 174 -25.72 -2.75 -5.35
CA ARG A 174 -26.35 -2.17 -6.54
C ARG A 174 -25.76 -2.70 -7.83
N VAL A 175 -24.43 -2.81 -7.92
CA VAL A 175 -23.76 -3.35 -9.12
C VAL A 175 -24.12 -4.83 -9.33
N ILE A 176 -24.07 -5.65 -8.28
CA ILE A 176 -24.42 -7.07 -8.37
C ILE A 176 -25.89 -7.26 -8.75
N ALA A 177 -26.81 -6.52 -8.13
CA ALA A 177 -28.23 -6.57 -8.47
C ALA A 177 -28.50 -6.17 -9.93
N HIS A 178 -27.76 -5.17 -10.45
CA HIS A 178 -27.82 -4.78 -11.87
C HIS A 178 -27.34 -5.91 -12.79
N MET A 179 -26.21 -6.54 -12.45
CA MET A 179 -25.67 -7.66 -13.22
C MET A 179 -26.63 -8.85 -13.25
N GLU A 180 -27.27 -9.17 -12.13
CA GLU A 180 -28.26 -10.25 -12.03
C GLU A 180 -29.52 -9.91 -12.85
N LYS A 181 -30.07 -8.69 -12.70
CA LYS A 181 -31.28 -8.23 -13.42
C LYS A 181 -31.13 -8.33 -14.94
N TYR A 182 -29.95 -7.99 -15.47
CA TYR A 182 -29.70 -7.92 -16.91
C TYR A 182 -28.85 -9.09 -17.44
N ASN A 183 -28.65 -10.15 -16.64
CA ASN A 183 -27.86 -11.33 -17.01
C ASN A 183 -26.45 -10.97 -17.53
N ILE A 184 -25.82 -9.95 -16.90
CA ILE A 184 -24.45 -9.54 -17.25
C ILE A 184 -23.46 -10.52 -16.59
N ALA A 185 -22.73 -11.27 -17.40
CA ALA A 185 -21.79 -12.27 -16.89
C ALA A 185 -20.54 -11.62 -16.29
N PRO A 186 -20.08 -12.06 -15.11
CA PRO A 186 -18.75 -11.73 -14.61
C PRO A 186 -17.68 -12.34 -15.52
N TYR A 187 -16.51 -11.68 -15.57
CA TYR A 187 -15.38 -12.16 -16.34
C TYR A 187 -14.79 -13.43 -15.70
N ASP A 188 -14.57 -14.43 -16.51
CA ASP A 188 -13.91 -15.67 -16.13
C ASP A 188 -12.48 -15.69 -16.70
N GLU A 189 -11.50 -15.70 -15.80
CA GLU A 189 -10.08 -15.67 -16.17
C GLU A 189 -9.63 -16.90 -16.95
N ALA A 190 -10.23 -18.08 -16.71
CA ALA A 190 -9.86 -19.33 -17.39
C ALA A 190 -10.31 -19.32 -18.84
N THR A 191 -11.53 -18.87 -19.11
CA THR A 191 -12.11 -18.85 -20.47
C THR A 191 -11.88 -17.53 -21.21
N GLY A 192 -11.64 -16.43 -20.46
CA GLY A 192 -11.55 -15.08 -21.02
C GLY A 192 -12.90 -14.50 -21.46
N LYS A 193 -14.01 -15.11 -21.04
CA LYS A 193 -15.39 -14.70 -21.35
C LYS A 193 -16.01 -13.95 -20.20
N GLY A 194 -17.12 -13.24 -20.48
CA GLY A 194 -17.81 -12.38 -19.50
C GLY A 194 -17.36 -10.94 -19.57
N LEU A 195 -18.09 -10.04 -18.91
CA LEU A 195 -17.94 -8.61 -19.09
C LEU A 195 -17.29 -7.93 -17.88
N VAL A 196 -17.88 -8.02 -16.69
CA VAL A 196 -17.42 -7.29 -15.50
C VAL A 196 -16.32 -8.06 -14.80
N ARG A 197 -15.14 -7.43 -14.68
CA ARG A 197 -13.95 -8.03 -14.04
C ARG A 197 -13.85 -7.63 -12.58
N HIS A 198 -13.90 -6.31 -12.31
CA HIS A 198 -13.76 -5.75 -10.98
C HIS A 198 -14.68 -4.55 -10.81
N ILE A 199 -15.01 -4.26 -9.56
CA ILE A 199 -15.65 -3.03 -9.13
C ILE A 199 -14.59 -2.25 -8.34
N PHE A 200 -14.23 -1.08 -8.84
CA PHE A 200 -13.31 -0.18 -8.18
C PHE A 200 -14.12 0.91 -7.47
N VAL A 201 -13.82 1.13 -6.21
CA VAL A 201 -14.42 2.20 -5.40
C VAL A 201 -13.30 3.06 -4.83
N ARG A 202 -13.47 4.37 -4.90
CA ARG A 202 -12.58 5.36 -4.27
C ARG A 202 -13.41 6.42 -3.56
N TYR A 203 -12.93 6.88 -2.42
CA TYR A 203 -13.63 7.84 -1.56
C TYR A 203 -12.69 8.93 -1.07
N GLY A 204 -13.11 10.18 -1.14
CA GLY A 204 -12.44 11.32 -0.55
C GLY A 204 -12.83 11.45 0.92
N PHE A 205 -11.90 11.19 1.84
CA PHE A 205 -12.22 11.24 3.28
C PHE A 205 -12.52 12.65 3.79
N PHE A 206 -11.93 13.65 3.18
CA PHE A 206 -12.14 15.06 3.57
C PHE A 206 -13.29 15.72 2.80
N THR A 207 -13.54 15.29 1.57
CA THR A 207 -14.58 15.88 0.71
C THR A 207 -15.90 15.14 0.77
N GLY A 208 -15.88 13.84 1.12
CA GLY A 208 -17.04 12.97 1.03
C GLY A 208 -17.37 12.51 -0.39
N GLU A 209 -16.54 12.82 -1.37
CA GLU A 209 -16.74 12.45 -2.77
C GLU A 209 -16.50 10.96 -3.01
N LEU A 210 -17.37 10.34 -3.80
CA LEU A 210 -17.35 8.92 -4.12
C LEU A 210 -17.17 8.68 -5.62
N MET A 211 -16.23 7.82 -5.96
CA MET A 211 -15.98 7.36 -7.33
C MET A 211 -16.23 5.87 -7.45
N VAL A 212 -16.94 5.46 -8.49
CA VAL A 212 -17.12 4.07 -8.90
C VAL A 212 -16.59 3.88 -10.32
N CYS A 213 -15.69 2.93 -10.51
CA CYS A 213 -15.19 2.57 -11.83
C CYS A 213 -15.38 1.07 -12.05
N LEU A 214 -16.13 0.67 -13.08
CA LEU A 214 -16.27 -0.74 -13.43
C LEU A 214 -15.20 -1.15 -14.44
N ILE A 215 -14.39 -2.12 -14.08
CA ILE A 215 -13.40 -2.69 -14.97
C ILE A 215 -14.08 -3.76 -15.81
N ILE A 216 -14.11 -3.55 -17.14
CA ILE A 216 -14.86 -4.39 -18.06
C ILE A 216 -13.98 -4.97 -19.17
N ASN A 217 -14.30 -6.20 -19.57
CA ASN A 217 -13.77 -6.88 -20.76
C ASN A 217 -14.61 -6.51 -22.00
N GLY A 218 -14.84 -5.24 -22.23
CA GLY A 218 -15.73 -4.73 -23.26
C GLY A 218 -15.44 -3.28 -23.60
N GLN A 219 -16.41 -2.59 -24.19
CA GLN A 219 -16.38 -1.16 -24.47
C GLN A 219 -17.49 -0.40 -23.74
N ASP A 220 -18.62 -1.07 -23.51
CA ASP A 220 -19.79 -0.49 -22.87
C ASP A 220 -20.45 -1.50 -21.92
N LEU A 221 -21.26 -0.98 -21.00
CA LEU A 221 -22.04 -1.79 -20.07
C LEU A 221 -23.51 -1.76 -20.49
N PRO A 222 -24.19 -2.92 -20.64
CA PRO A 222 -25.62 -2.96 -20.91
C PRO A 222 -26.42 -2.24 -19.83
N HIS A 223 -27.44 -1.47 -20.25
CA HIS A 223 -28.33 -0.74 -19.35
C HIS A 223 -27.62 0.22 -18.37
N GLN A 224 -26.47 0.79 -18.78
CA GLN A 224 -25.65 1.62 -17.91
C GLN A 224 -26.39 2.80 -17.28
N ARG A 225 -27.40 3.40 -17.96
CA ARG A 225 -28.19 4.53 -17.43
C ARG A 225 -28.91 4.16 -16.13
N GLU A 226 -29.54 2.99 -16.09
CA GLU A 226 -30.24 2.51 -14.89
C GLU A 226 -29.28 2.24 -13.73
N LEU A 227 -28.06 1.73 -14.02
CA LEU A 227 -27.04 1.58 -13.00
C LEU A 227 -26.59 2.95 -12.47
N VAL A 228 -26.35 3.91 -13.34
CA VAL A 228 -25.99 5.29 -12.98
C VAL A 228 -27.05 5.89 -12.06
N GLU A 229 -28.33 5.82 -12.44
CA GLU A 229 -29.43 6.32 -11.60
C GLU A 229 -29.40 5.71 -10.20
N LYS A 230 -29.17 4.40 -10.11
CA LYS A 230 -29.09 3.71 -8.83
C LYS A 230 -27.84 4.10 -8.03
N LEU A 231 -26.68 4.22 -8.65
CA LEU A 231 -25.46 4.61 -7.95
C LEU A 231 -25.55 6.07 -7.46
N CYS A 232 -26.18 6.97 -8.21
CA CYS A 232 -26.40 8.38 -7.82
C CYS A 232 -27.27 8.56 -6.56
N GLU A 233 -28.03 7.52 -6.15
CA GLU A 233 -28.73 7.56 -4.85
C GLU A 233 -27.77 7.44 -3.66
N ILE A 234 -26.51 7.04 -3.86
CA ILE A 234 -25.52 6.92 -2.78
C ILE A 234 -24.94 8.31 -2.49
N PRO A 235 -24.98 8.77 -1.24
CA PRO A 235 -24.44 10.08 -0.88
C PRO A 235 -22.96 10.23 -1.27
N GLY A 236 -22.62 11.39 -1.81
CA GLY A 236 -21.25 11.73 -2.24
C GLY A 236 -20.87 11.21 -3.63
N MET A 237 -21.75 10.53 -4.36
CA MET A 237 -21.44 10.08 -5.73
C MET A 237 -21.04 11.26 -6.62
N THR A 238 -19.81 11.22 -7.13
CA THR A 238 -19.22 12.31 -7.93
C THR A 238 -18.76 11.83 -9.29
N SER A 239 -18.29 10.58 -9.39
CA SER A 239 -17.72 10.03 -10.63
C SER A 239 -18.14 8.58 -10.84
N ILE A 240 -18.67 8.27 -12.02
CA ILE A 240 -18.95 6.90 -12.46
C ILE A 240 -18.31 6.68 -13.82
N SER A 241 -17.47 5.66 -13.93
CA SER A 241 -16.69 5.40 -15.15
C SER A 241 -16.58 3.92 -15.49
N LEU A 242 -16.20 3.63 -16.73
CA LEU A 242 -15.83 2.32 -17.22
C LEU A 242 -14.34 2.32 -17.54
N ASN A 243 -13.61 1.32 -17.05
CA ASN A 243 -12.24 1.08 -17.44
C ASN A 243 -12.17 -0.17 -18.33
N MET A 244 -11.67 0.00 -19.57
CA MET A 244 -11.62 -1.07 -20.55
C MET A 244 -10.34 -1.87 -20.39
N ASN A 245 -10.44 -3.11 -19.88
CA ASN A 245 -9.33 -4.05 -19.78
C ASN A 245 -9.66 -5.38 -20.45
N LYS A 246 -9.18 -5.56 -21.69
CA LYS A 246 -9.32 -6.79 -22.47
C LYS A 246 -8.08 -7.72 -22.38
N LYS A 247 -7.02 -7.28 -21.66
CA LYS A 247 -5.77 -8.03 -21.53
C LYS A 247 -5.98 -9.23 -20.60
N ARG A 248 -5.48 -10.40 -20.99
CA ARG A 248 -5.41 -11.59 -20.14
C ARG A 248 -4.16 -11.50 -19.25
N SER A 249 -4.23 -10.73 -18.20
CA SER A 249 -3.13 -10.52 -17.27
C SER A 249 -3.67 -10.22 -15.86
N ASN A 250 -2.79 -10.25 -14.87
CA ASN A 250 -3.11 -9.89 -13.48
C ASN A 250 -3.25 -8.36 -13.27
N VAL A 251 -3.04 -7.56 -14.30
CA VAL A 251 -3.24 -6.11 -14.23
C VAL A 251 -4.74 -5.83 -14.21
N ILE A 252 -5.21 -5.17 -13.17
CA ILE A 252 -6.64 -4.89 -12.97
C ILE A 252 -7.12 -3.77 -13.88
N LEU A 253 -6.45 -2.61 -13.86
CA LEU A 253 -6.82 -1.44 -14.63
C LEU A 253 -6.23 -1.50 -16.05
N GLY A 254 -7.06 -1.24 -17.06
CA GLY A 254 -6.62 -1.00 -18.41
C GLY A 254 -6.25 0.47 -18.65
N ASP A 255 -5.72 0.76 -19.81
CA ASP A 255 -5.16 2.06 -20.16
C ASP A 255 -6.25 3.12 -20.52
N LYS A 256 -7.50 2.68 -20.76
CA LYS A 256 -8.59 3.54 -21.20
C LYS A 256 -9.70 3.61 -20.17
N VAL A 257 -10.10 4.82 -19.82
CA VAL A 257 -11.24 5.13 -18.95
C VAL A 257 -12.25 5.95 -19.76
N LYS A 258 -13.55 5.68 -19.56
CA LYS A 258 -14.67 6.41 -20.12
C LYS A 258 -15.59 6.81 -18.97
N THR A 259 -15.66 8.07 -18.65
CA THR A 259 -16.64 8.59 -17.71
C THR A 259 -18.04 8.46 -18.32
N ILE A 260 -18.97 7.90 -17.59
CA ILE A 260 -20.36 7.70 -18.01
C ILE A 260 -21.32 8.60 -17.23
N TRP A 261 -20.86 9.17 -16.10
CA TRP A 261 -21.59 10.18 -15.34
C TRP A 261 -20.63 10.95 -14.40
N GLY A 262 -20.90 12.24 -14.20
CA GLY A 262 -20.16 13.11 -13.30
C GLY A 262 -18.78 13.48 -13.81
N GLU A 263 -17.85 13.69 -12.88
CA GLU A 263 -16.49 14.15 -13.16
C GLU A 263 -15.53 13.00 -13.52
N ASP A 264 -14.42 13.32 -14.16
CA ASP A 264 -13.37 12.35 -14.49
C ASP A 264 -12.50 11.97 -13.26
N TYR A 265 -12.66 12.66 -12.15
CA TYR A 265 -11.89 12.55 -10.93
C TYR A 265 -12.77 12.75 -9.69
N ILE A 266 -12.22 12.48 -8.52
CA ILE A 266 -12.70 13.00 -7.24
C ILE A 266 -11.60 13.83 -6.60
N THR A 267 -12.00 14.72 -5.70
CA THR A 267 -11.06 15.53 -4.90
C THR A 267 -10.92 14.98 -3.50
N ASP A 268 -9.70 14.93 -2.97
CA ASP A 268 -9.44 14.67 -1.56
C ASP A 268 -8.27 15.53 -1.07
N LYS A 269 -7.97 15.52 0.23
CA LYS A 269 -6.92 16.35 0.84
C LYS A 269 -5.92 15.51 1.63
N ILE A 270 -4.67 16.00 1.66
CA ILE A 270 -3.65 15.61 2.64
C ILE A 270 -3.18 16.90 3.31
N GLY A 271 -3.57 17.10 4.59
CA GLY A 271 -3.42 18.41 5.24
C GLY A 271 -4.21 19.48 4.50
N ASP A 272 -3.56 20.59 4.14
CA ASP A 272 -4.18 21.72 3.44
C ASP A 272 -4.12 21.59 1.91
N ILE A 273 -3.43 20.57 1.38
CA ILE A 273 -3.26 20.38 -0.06
C ILE A 273 -4.40 19.53 -0.62
N SER A 274 -5.07 20.03 -1.64
CA SER A 274 -6.12 19.34 -2.40
C SER A 274 -5.54 18.59 -3.59
N TYR A 275 -6.10 17.42 -3.90
CA TYR A 275 -5.68 16.58 -5.02
C TYR A 275 -6.89 16.14 -5.84
N GLU A 276 -6.84 16.34 -7.15
CA GLU A 276 -7.72 15.69 -8.10
C GLU A 276 -7.16 14.29 -8.39
N ILE A 277 -8.00 13.27 -8.25
CA ILE A 277 -7.60 11.87 -8.25
C ILE A 277 -8.46 11.13 -9.27
N SER A 278 -7.88 10.77 -10.42
CA SER A 278 -8.57 9.98 -11.45
C SER A 278 -8.60 8.47 -11.07
N PRO A 279 -9.36 7.63 -11.78
CA PRO A 279 -9.34 6.18 -11.57
C PRO A 279 -7.94 5.56 -11.70
N LEU A 280 -7.09 6.11 -12.57
CA LEU A 280 -5.74 5.59 -12.83
C LEU A 280 -4.67 6.18 -11.91
N SER A 281 -4.94 7.30 -11.24
CA SER A 281 -3.96 7.95 -10.36
C SER A 281 -3.63 7.07 -9.15
N PHE A 282 -2.34 6.99 -8.83
CA PHE A 282 -1.93 6.46 -7.52
C PHE A 282 -2.16 7.53 -6.46
N PHE A 283 -2.86 7.18 -5.41
CA PHE A 283 -3.05 7.98 -4.20
C PHE A 283 -3.04 7.06 -2.99
N GLN A 284 -2.40 7.46 -1.92
CA GLN A 284 -2.23 6.65 -0.72
C GLN A 284 -3.60 6.28 -0.11
N VAL A 285 -3.74 5.01 0.29
CA VAL A 285 -5.05 4.45 0.68
C VAL A 285 -5.52 4.81 2.08
N ASN A 286 -4.67 5.43 2.89
CA ASN A 286 -4.97 5.86 4.26
C ASN A 286 -4.58 7.33 4.43
N PRO A 287 -5.44 8.30 4.07
CA PRO A 287 -5.11 9.72 4.07
C PRO A 287 -4.66 10.25 5.43
N LYS A 288 -5.25 9.76 6.53
CA LYS A 288 -4.90 10.17 7.90
C LYS A 288 -3.44 9.82 8.24
N GLN A 289 -3.03 8.59 7.92
CA GLN A 289 -1.65 8.17 8.16
C GLN A 289 -0.69 8.74 7.11
N THR A 290 -1.15 8.97 5.89
CA THR A 290 -0.37 9.65 4.85
C THR A 290 0.03 11.05 5.28
N TRP A 291 -0.89 11.79 5.90
CA TRP A 291 -0.57 13.09 6.47
C TRP A 291 0.56 12.99 7.52
N LYS A 292 0.49 12.01 8.44
CA LYS A 292 1.53 11.77 9.45
C LYS A 292 2.87 11.36 8.80
N LEU A 293 2.82 10.49 7.78
CA LEU A 293 3.99 10.05 7.02
C LEU A 293 4.70 11.21 6.32
N TYR A 294 3.93 12.06 5.62
CA TYR A 294 4.47 13.21 4.88
C TYR A 294 4.92 14.33 5.83
N SER A 295 4.21 14.53 6.94
CA SER A 295 4.66 15.46 8.00
C SER A 295 6.00 15.02 8.59
N LYS A 296 6.21 13.71 8.77
CA LYS A 296 7.51 13.17 9.23
C LYS A 296 8.60 13.32 8.16
N ALA A 297 8.26 13.12 6.88
CA ALA A 297 9.20 13.36 5.78
C ALA A 297 9.60 14.85 5.68
N LEU A 298 8.63 15.75 5.85
CA LEU A 298 8.87 17.20 5.88
C LEU A 298 9.72 17.64 7.10
N GLU A 299 9.44 17.06 8.29
CA GLU A 299 10.26 17.27 9.49
C GLU A 299 11.72 16.84 9.23
N TYR A 300 11.93 15.67 8.61
CA TYR A 300 13.27 15.18 8.33
C TYR A 300 13.97 15.91 7.20
N ALA A 301 13.22 16.46 6.26
CA ALA A 301 13.76 17.34 5.22
C ALA A 301 14.31 18.66 5.79
N ASP A 302 13.78 19.12 6.96
CA ASP A 302 14.26 20.29 7.71
C ASP A 302 14.40 21.54 6.83
N LEU A 303 13.31 21.93 6.16
CA LEU A 303 13.28 22.99 5.16
C LEU A 303 12.96 24.35 5.80
N HIS A 304 13.74 25.40 5.39
CA HIS A 304 13.66 26.75 5.91
C HIS A 304 13.37 27.81 4.82
N GLY A 305 12.99 27.39 3.62
CA GLY A 305 12.63 28.29 2.51
C GLY A 305 13.78 28.63 1.56
N GLU A 306 14.97 28.11 1.80
CA GLU A 306 16.16 28.35 0.95
C GLU A 306 16.56 27.11 0.14
N GLU A 307 16.04 25.93 0.49
CA GLU A 307 16.46 24.66 -0.08
C GLU A 307 15.78 24.34 -1.41
N THR A 308 16.57 23.84 -2.36
CA THR A 308 16.07 23.14 -3.54
C THR A 308 15.96 21.65 -3.24
N VAL A 309 14.77 21.10 -3.48
CA VAL A 309 14.43 19.70 -3.19
C VAL A 309 14.15 18.95 -4.48
N TRP A 310 14.65 17.71 -4.59
CA TRP A 310 14.20 16.73 -5.57
C TRP A 310 13.32 15.69 -4.91
N ASP A 311 12.14 15.47 -5.48
CA ASP A 311 11.19 14.39 -5.12
C ASP A 311 11.22 13.35 -6.25
N LEU A 312 11.81 12.22 -5.97
CA LEU A 312 11.96 11.14 -6.94
C LEU A 312 10.89 10.08 -6.72
N TYR A 313 10.21 9.70 -7.80
CA TYR A 313 8.98 8.90 -7.83
C TYR A 313 7.74 9.66 -7.33
N CYS A 314 7.57 10.91 -7.79
CA CYS A 314 6.60 11.85 -7.22
C CYS A 314 5.11 11.51 -7.49
N GLY A 315 4.81 10.58 -8.41
CA GLY A 315 3.42 10.24 -8.77
C GLY A 315 2.63 11.47 -9.23
N ILE A 316 1.46 11.70 -8.66
CA ILE A 316 0.62 12.88 -8.91
C ILE A 316 1.04 14.11 -8.09
N GLY A 317 2.30 14.14 -7.63
CA GLY A 317 2.88 15.26 -6.90
C GLY A 317 2.56 15.30 -5.40
N THR A 318 2.12 14.19 -4.79
CA THR A 318 1.64 14.20 -3.40
C THR A 318 2.69 14.68 -2.39
N ILE A 319 3.90 14.14 -2.44
CA ILE A 319 5.00 14.57 -1.56
C ILE A 319 5.57 15.92 -2.04
N SER A 320 5.73 16.09 -3.38
CA SER A 320 6.27 17.33 -3.97
C SER A 320 5.53 18.58 -3.50
N LEU A 321 4.19 18.57 -3.57
CA LEU A 321 3.37 19.71 -3.16
C LEU A 321 3.39 19.92 -1.65
N PHE A 322 3.51 18.84 -0.88
CA PHE A 322 3.65 18.93 0.57
C PHE A 322 4.98 19.59 0.97
N LEU A 323 6.09 19.24 0.30
CA LEU A 323 7.40 19.85 0.49
C LEU A 323 7.45 21.30 0.02
N ALA A 324 6.77 21.63 -1.07
CA ALA A 324 6.75 22.96 -1.67
C ALA A 324 6.26 24.06 -0.73
N GLN A 325 5.46 23.70 0.30
CA GLN A 325 5.00 24.63 1.34
C GLN A 325 6.17 25.26 2.13
N LYS A 326 7.33 24.60 2.19
CA LYS A 326 8.50 25.05 2.97
C LYS A 326 9.81 25.08 2.19
N ALA A 327 9.83 24.56 0.97
CA ALA A 327 11.01 24.59 0.10
C ALA A 327 11.08 25.90 -0.68
N LYS A 328 12.28 26.32 -1.06
CA LYS A 328 12.49 27.35 -2.09
C LYS A 328 11.95 26.89 -3.43
N PHE A 329 12.28 25.66 -3.82
CA PHE A 329 11.86 25.06 -5.08
C PHE A 329 11.87 23.54 -5.00
N VAL A 330 10.87 22.88 -5.59
CA VAL A 330 10.77 21.42 -5.65
C VAL A 330 10.76 20.93 -7.09
N ARG A 331 11.54 19.88 -7.38
CA ARG A 331 11.54 19.18 -8.66
C ARG A 331 11.06 17.75 -8.48
N GLY A 332 9.94 17.42 -9.11
CA GLY A 332 9.34 16.09 -9.09
C GLY A 332 9.68 15.27 -10.35
N VAL A 333 9.98 13.98 -10.18
CA VAL A 333 10.24 13.05 -11.29
C VAL A 333 9.31 11.85 -11.20
N GLU A 334 8.63 11.53 -12.30
CA GLU A 334 7.75 10.36 -12.40
C GLU A 334 7.81 9.79 -13.83
N ILE A 335 7.80 8.45 -13.92
CA ILE A 335 7.89 7.75 -15.20
C ILE A 335 6.57 7.80 -16.00
N VAL A 336 5.43 7.94 -15.31
CA VAL A 336 4.09 7.90 -15.92
C VAL A 336 3.68 9.31 -16.38
N PRO A 337 3.57 9.58 -17.71
CA PRO A 337 3.23 10.92 -18.21
C PRO A 337 1.90 11.46 -17.66
N ALA A 338 0.87 10.60 -17.58
CA ALA A 338 -0.44 11.00 -17.06
C ALA A 338 -0.39 11.45 -15.59
N ALA A 339 0.47 10.82 -14.76
CA ALA A 339 0.67 11.24 -13.38
C ALA A 339 1.35 12.61 -13.28
N ILE A 340 2.25 12.95 -14.19
CA ILE A 340 2.84 14.30 -14.27
C ILE A 340 1.81 15.36 -14.67
N GLU A 341 0.90 15.04 -15.59
CA GLU A 341 -0.20 15.98 -15.93
C GLU A 341 -1.13 16.18 -14.72
N ASP A 342 -1.41 15.12 -13.97
CA ASP A 342 -2.17 15.23 -12.71
C ASP A 342 -1.37 16.06 -11.67
N ALA A 343 -0.05 15.88 -11.56
CA ALA A 343 0.79 16.65 -10.63
C ALA A 343 0.80 18.15 -10.94
N LYS A 344 0.88 18.52 -12.22
CA LYS A 344 0.79 19.92 -12.68
C LYS A 344 -0.58 20.53 -12.36
N ARG A 345 -1.66 19.78 -12.61
CA ARG A 345 -3.02 20.19 -12.26
C ARG A 345 -3.18 20.40 -10.76
N ASN A 346 -2.66 19.45 -9.96
CA ASN A 346 -2.67 19.54 -8.51
C ASN A 346 -1.87 20.74 -8.00
N ALA A 347 -0.75 21.09 -8.62
CA ALA A 347 -0.04 22.32 -8.32
C ALA A 347 -0.89 23.58 -8.60
N GLN A 348 -1.56 23.62 -9.75
CA GLN A 348 -2.41 24.77 -10.16
C GLN A 348 -3.59 24.99 -9.22
N ILE A 349 -4.34 23.93 -8.84
CA ILE A 349 -5.52 24.08 -7.95
C ILE A 349 -5.14 24.51 -6.54
N ASN A 350 -3.88 24.27 -6.11
CA ASN A 350 -3.36 24.71 -4.83
C ASN A 350 -2.55 26.02 -4.91
N HIS A 351 -2.47 26.67 -6.08
CA HIS A 351 -1.68 27.88 -6.32
C HIS A 351 -0.20 27.74 -5.92
N ILE A 352 0.38 26.55 -6.12
CA ILE A 352 1.78 26.25 -5.83
C ILE A 352 2.59 26.44 -7.12
N GLU A 353 3.45 27.48 -7.15
CA GLU A 353 4.21 27.89 -8.32
C GLU A 353 5.69 27.49 -8.25
N ASN A 354 6.19 27.13 -7.06
CA ASN A 354 7.57 26.77 -6.81
C ASN A 354 7.85 25.27 -7.03
N VAL A 355 7.23 24.70 -8.07
CA VAL A 355 7.41 23.29 -8.44
C VAL A 355 7.61 23.12 -9.95
N GLU A 356 8.39 22.11 -10.30
CA GLU A 356 8.62 21.68 -11.69
C GLU A 356 8.56 20.16 -11.77
N PHE A 357 7.94 19.60 -12.82
CA PHE A 357 7.76 18.16 -12.95
C PHE A 357 8.37 17.62 -14.24
N PHE A 358 9.09 16.50 -14.16
CA PHE A 358 9.76 15.82 -15.25
C PHE A 358 9.17 14.43 -15.49
N VAL A 359 8.85 14.12 -16.74
CA VAL A 359 8.50 12.77 -17.18
C VAL A 359 9.76 11.98 -17.47
N GLY A 360 9.94 10.85 -16.84
CA GLY A 360 11.04 9.93 -17.09
C GLY A 360 11.41 9.10 -15.87
N LYS A 361 12.35 8.20 -16.05
CA LYS A 361 12.89 7.42 -14.93
C LYS A 361 13.81 8.29 -14.09
N ALA A 362 13.70 8.19 -12.76
CA ALA A 362 14.53 8.96 -11.84
C ALA A 362 16.03 8.75 -12.09
N GLU A 363 16.43 7.50 -12.38
CA GLU A 363 17.80 7.11 -12.71
C GLU A 363 18.35 7.66 -14.05
N GLU A 364 17.48 8.21 -14.90
CA GLU A 364 17.85 8.86 -16.18
C GLU A 364 17.74 10.37 -16.09
N VAL A 365 16.66 10.88 -15.46
CA VAL A 365 16.39 12.32 -15.34
C VAL A 365 17.38 13.00 -14.40
N LEU A 366 17.57 12.47 -13.20
CA LEU A 366 18.44 13.10 -12.21
C LEU A 366 19.89 13.25 -12.67
N PRO A 367 20.54 12.22 -13.26
CA PRO A 367 21.91 12.39 -13.81
C PRO A 367 21.95 13.43 -14.93
N ARG A 368 20.96 13.43 -15.83
CA ARG A 368 20.90 14.37 -16.94
C ARG A 368 20.84 15.82 -16.46
N GLU A 369 19.94 16.12 -15.52
CA GLU A 369 19.78 17.48 -14.99
C GLU A 369 20.99 17.92 -14.17
N TYR A 370 21.59 17.01 -13.43
CA TYR A 370 22.80 17.30 -12.66
C TYR A 370 24.03 17.50 -13.56
N GLU A 371 24.33 16.56 -14.47
CA GLU A 371 25.58 16.55 -15.26
C GLU A 371 25.53 17.54 -16.42
N LYS A 372 24.37 17.75 -17.08
CA LYS A 372 24.27 18.64 -18.25
C LYS A 372 23.77 20.03 -17.90
N ASN A 373 22.84 20.15 -16.96
CA ASN A 373 22.17 21.41 -16.64
C ASN A 373 22.72 22.04 -15.34
N GLY A 374 23.59 21.35 -14.62
CA GLY A 374 24.20 21.84 -13.38
C GLY A 374 23.17 22.00 -12.24
N VAL A 375 22.03 21.33 -12.32
CA VAL A 375 20.97 21.44 -11.31
C VAL A 375 21.35 20.67 -10.08
N TYR A 376 21.45 21.37 -8.95
CA TYR A 376 21.82 20.82 -7.66
C TYR A 376 20.60 20.63 -6.75
N ALA A 377 20.72 19.78 -5.72
CA ALA A 377 19.75 19.63 -4.65
C ALA A 377 20.39 19.77 -3.26
N ASP A 378 19.77 20.53 -2.39
CA ASP A 378 20.08 20.53 -0.96
C ASP A 378 19.54 19.28 -0.27
N VAL A 379 18.34 18.87 -0.67
CA VAL A 379 17.63 17.71 -0.14
C VAL A 379 17.11 16.86 -1.29
N ILE A 380 17.25 15.55 -1.17
CA ILE A 380 16.59 14.57 -2.05
C ILE A 380 15.61 13.74 -1.21
N VAL A 381 14.36 13.69 -1.67
CA VAL A 381 13.32 12.79 -1.12
C VAL A 381 13.09 11.68 -2.12
N VAL A 382 13.02 10.44 -1.64
CA VAL A 382 12.72 9.27 -2.47
C VAL A 382 11.59 8.46 -1.84
N ASP A 383 10.63 8.02 -2.67
CA ASP A 383 9.56 7.07 -2.31
C ASP A 383 9.48 5.97 -3.38
N PRO A 384 10.50 5.11 -3.48
CA PRO A 384 10.61 4.12 -4.54
C PRO A 384 9.59 2.98 -4.39
N PRO A 385 9.31 2.23 -5.47
CA PRO A 385 8.53 1.01 -5.40
C PRO A 385 9.22 -0.05 -4.50
N ARG A 386 8.52 -1.13 -4.16
CA ARG A 386 9.00 -2.21 -3.27
C ARG A 386 10.41 -2.75 -3.55
N LYS A 387 10.89 -2.67 -4.78
CA LYS A 387 12.25 -3.11 -5.16
C LYS A 387 13.36 -2.19 -4.64
N GLY A 388 13.03 -1.03 -4.09
CA GLY A 388 13.97 0.03 -3.69
C GLY A 388 14.45 0.88 -4.86
N CYS A 389 15.46 1.71 -4.62
CA CYS A 389 16.08 2.57 -5.63
C CYS A 389 16.95 1.76 -6.60
N ASP A 390 17.03 2.24 -7.85
CA ASP A 390 17.98 1.72 -8.82
C ASP A 390 19.42 2.08 -8.42
N ALA A 391 20.37 1.21 -8.75
CA ALA A 391 21.79 1.41 -8.41
C ALA A 391 22.39 2.67 -9.07
N MET A 392 21.92 3.05 -10.28
CA MET A 392 22.38 4.27 -10.95
C MET A 392 21.88 5.51 -10.21
N LEU A 393 20.63 5.47 -9.74
CA LEU A 393 20.06 6.56 -8.95
C LEU A 393 20.84 6.76 -7.64
N LEU A 394 21.12 5.70 -6.90
CA LEU A 394 21.92 5.77 -5.66
C LEU A 394 23.32 6.36 -5.92
N LYS A 395 23.99 5.94 -7.00
CA LYS A 395 25.30 6.51 -7.41
C LYS A 395 25.19 7.98 -7.77
N THR A 396 24.10 8.42 -8.39
CA THR A 396 23.90 9.83 -8.74
C THR A 396 23.67 10.68 -7.50
N ILE A 397 22.90 10.18 -6.52
CA ILE A 397 22.76 10.83 -5.21
C ILE A 397 24.13 11.03 -4.55
N LEU A 398 25.01 10.00 -4.59
CA LEU A 398 26.35 10.11 -4.05
C LEU A 398 27.23 11.12 -4.80
N LYS A 399 27.11 11.25 -6.13
CA LYS A 399 27.82 12.26 -6.92
C LYS A 399 27.32 13.68 -6.63
N MET A 400 26.01 13.85 -6.55
CA MET A 400 25.37 15.14 -6.28
C MET A 400 25.63 15.62 -4.84
N GLN A 401 25.81 14.70 -3.90
CA GLN A 401 26.13 14.96 -2.50
C GLN A 401 25.15 15.93 -1.79
N PRO A 402 23.81 15.72 -1.87
CA PRO A 402 22.88 16.56 -1.11
C PRO A 402 23.20 16.53 0.39
N LYS A 403 22.88 17.62 1.08
CA LYS A 403 23.07 17.72 2.54
C LYS A 403 22.28 16.66 3.27
N ARG A 404 21.04 16.38 2.81
CA ARG A 404 20.10 15.41 3.39
C ARG A 404 19.47 14.55 2.31
N VAL A 405 19.23 13.28 2.67
CA VAL A 405 18.37 12.38 1.90
C VAL A 405 17.26 11.88 2.84
N VAL A 406 16.01 12.10 2.45
CA VAL A 406 14.85 11.56 3.14
C VAL A 406 14.35 10.37 2.33
N TYR A 407 14.37 9.19 2.94
CA TYR A 407 13.95 7.95 2.29
C TYR A 407 12.63 7.48 2.88
N VAL A 408 11.57 7.52 2.09
CA VAL A 408 10.26 6.91 2.41
C VAL A 408 10.23 5.52 1.77
N SER A 409 9.73 4.51 2.47
CA SER A 409 9.71 3.14 1.95
C SER A 409 8.58 2.30 2.50
N CYS A 410 7.92 1.57 1.61
CA CYS A 410 6.94 0.53 1.96
C CYS A 410 7.55 -0.86 2.19
N ASP A 411 8.86 -1.03 1.98
CA ASP A 411 9.58 -2.29 2.18
C ASP A 411 10.88 -2.08 2.96
N SER A 412 10.87 -2.44 4.24
CA SER A 412 11.99 -2.23 5.14
C SER A 412 13.23 -3.09 4.83
N ALA A 413 13.09 -4.17 4.03
CA ALA A 413 14.22 -5.00 3.65
C ALA A 413 15.04 -4.35 2.52
N THR A 414 14.38 -3.86 1.48
CA THR A 414 15.05 -3.11 0.40
C THR A 414 15.56 -1.75 0.88
N LEU A 415 14.82 -1.11 1.79
CA LEU A 415 15.28 0.09 2.49
C LEU A 415 16.62 -0.15 3.20
N ALA A 416 16.72 -1.19 4.01
CA ALA A 416 17.94 -1.51 4.76
C ALA A 416 19.16 -1.70 3.85
N ARG A 417 18.97 -2.35 2.68
CA ARG A 417 20.00 -2.51 1.64
C ARG A 417 20.48 -1.14 1.09
N ASP A 418 19.52 -0.30 0.72
CA ASP A 418 19.83 1.00 0.08
C ASP A 418 20.47 1.98 1.08
N LEU A 419 19.98 1.99 2.33
CA LEU A 419 20.59 2.77 3.41
C LEU A 419 22.03 2.34 3.67
N ARG A 420 22.30 1.02 3.67
CA ARG A 420 23.69 0.51 3.85
C ARG A 420 24.60 1.05 2.75
N PHE A 421 24.15 0.98 1.48
CA PHE A 421 24.92 1.49 0.36
C PHE A 421 25.24 2.98 0.50
N LEU A 422 24.27 3.81 0.89
CA LEU A 422 24.49 5.25 1.09
C LEU A 422 25.43 5.52 2.28
N CYS A 423 25.27 4.78 3.39
CA CYS A 423 26.06 4.96 4.60
C CYS A 423 27.51 4.52 4.44
N ASP A 424 27.78 3.50 3.62
CA ASP A 424 29.14 3.08 3.26
C ASP A 424 29.87 4.09 2.39
N ASN A 425 29.10 4.97 1.70
CA ASN A 425 29.63 5.92 0.74
C ASN A 425 29.43 7.40 1.16
N GLY A 426 29.50 7.70 2.46
CA GLY A 426 29.63 9.09 2.93
C GLY A 426 28.38 9.69 3.56
N TYR A 427 27.32 8.89 3.79
CA TYR A 427 26.16 9.32 4.57
C TYR A 427 26.12 8.65 5.95
N GLU A 428 25.33 9.19 6.83
CA GLU A 428 25.05 8.66 8.16
C GLU A 428 23.55 8.62 8.39
N LEU A 429 23.04 7.49 8.89
CA LEU A 429 21.64 7.32 9.27
C LEU A 429 21.37 8.07 10.57
N LYS A 430 20.58 9.15 10.52
CA LYS A 430 20.32 10.05 11.63
C LYS A 430 19.02 9.76 12.36
N LYS A 431 17.98 9.35 11.63
CA LYS A 431 16.65 9.08 12.21
C LYS A 431 15.96 8.00 11.42
N VAL A 432 15.17 7.20 12.10
CA VAL A 432 14.26 6.19 11.54
C VAL A 432 12.93 6.29 12.26
N CYS A 433 11.83 6.37 11.53
CA CYS A 433 10.48 6.34 12.07
C CYS A 433 9.60 5.39 11.24
N GLY A 434 8.99 4.41 11.91
CA GLY A 434 7.94 3.59 11.31
C GLY A 434 6.59 4.28 11.37
N VAL A 435 5.76 4.13 10.34
CA VAL A 435 4.37 4.61 10.29
C VAL A 435 3.46 3.45 9.92
N ASP A 436 2.45 3.21 10.75
CA ASP A 436 1.45 2.19 10.45
C ASP A 436 0.41 2.69 9.44
N GLN A 437 0.81 2.73 8.17
CA GLN A 437 -0.04 3.09 7.04
C GLN A 437 -1.14 2.05 6.77
N PHE A 438 -0.88 0.79 7.15
CA PHE A 438 -1.73 -0.36 6.86
C PHE A 438 -2.01 -1.19 8.12
N PRO A 439 -2.78 -0.66 9.09
CA PRO A 439 -3.25 -1.44 10.23
C PRO A 439 -3.88 -2.78 9.81
N GLN A 440 -3.81 -3.78 10.68
CA GLN A 440 -4.29 -5.14 10.46
C GLN A 440 -3.48 -5.97 9.45
N THR A 441 -2.42 -5.38 8.86
CA THR A 441 -1.51 -6.05 7.93
C THR A 441 -0.07 -6.05 8.46
N VAL A 442 0.79 -6.89 7.88
CA VAL A 442 2.22 -6.95 8.21
C VAL A 442 3.07 -5.82 7.63
N HIS A 443 2.47 -4.92 6.85
CA HIS A 443 3.19 -3.83 6.19
C HIS A 443 3.43 -2.67 7.15
N VAL A 444 4.59 -2.04 6.98
CA VAL A 444 4.99 -0.82 7.70
C VAL A 444 5.64 0.13 6.70
N GLU A 445 5.19 1.38 6.68
CA GLU A 445 5.90 2.45 6.00
C GLU A 445 7.01 2.97 6.92
N THR A 446 8.08 3.44 6.32
CA THR A 446 9.24 3.90 7.08
C THR A 446 9.76 5.20 6.47
N VAL A 447 10.08 6.17 7.32
CA VAL A 447 10.82 7.38 6.92
C VAL A 447 12.18 7.35 7.59
N CYS A 448 13.24 7.57 6.79
CA CYS A 448 14.61 7.67 7.27
C CYS A 448 15.23 9.00 6.86
N LEU A 449 16.01 9.56 7.77
CA LEU A 449 16.88 10.69 7.47
C LEU A 449 18.32 10.23 7.39
N LEU A 450 18.96 10.51 6.25
CA LEU A 450 20.40 10.43 6.12
C LEU A 450 20.98 11.84 5.96
N SER A 451 22.10 12.09 6.64
CA SER A 451 22.88 13.31 6.47
C SER A 451 24.25 12.99 5.91
N LYS A 452 24.76 13.87 5.07
CA LYS A 452 26.14 13.76 4.59
C LYS A 452 27.09 13.84 5.78
N LYS A 453 28.07 12.93 5.88
CA LYS A 453 29.11 12.98 6.90
C LYS A 453 29.96 14.24 6.70
N CYS A 454 30.20 14.96 7.80
CA CYS A 454 31.23 16.02 7.74
C CYS A 454 32.59 15.36 7.48
N PRO A 455 33.43 15.94 6.60
CA PRO A 455 34.82 15.51 6.53
C PRO A 455 35.45 15.69 7.92
N VAL A 456 36.06 14.62 8.44
CA VAL A 456 36.85 14.65 9.68
C VAL A 456 38.14 15.44 9.43
#